data_1a63f58d8afb50dfac369eb3534afbd6
#
_entry.id   1a63f58d8afb50dfac369eb3534afbd6
#
_cell.length_a   1.000
_cell.length_b   1.000
_cell.length_c   1.000
_cell.angle_alpha   90.00
_cell.angle_beta   90.00
_cell.angle_gamma   90.00
#
_symmetry.space_group_name_H-M   'P 1'
#
loop_
_entity.id
_entity.type
_entity.pdbx_description
1 polymer ?
#
loop_
_entity_poly.entity_id
_entity_poly.type
_entity_poly.pdbx_seq_one_letter_code
_entity_poly.pdbx_strand_id
1 'polypeptide(L)'
;MLEPDLINSVFYSDPFLKAGFISKLVQDTELQVLYLDLDLLYSGYIVSETIPIENNVTLFQPTSETLYKMIKEILVKASLSQTIVVVDSLNGLFNILNRKKNVGKTVMSILMLLASITKMTKSYLVVASMVRYKKEEGWIMSPTGKRLVETKNSKKILLEHGKEGIVLSMPSDSCKLVIPSRLIPLV
;
A
#
# COMPACT_ATOMS: atom_id res chain seq x y z
N MET A 1 -1.72 -15.08 0.93
CA MET A 1 -2.50 -13.82 0.91
C MET A 1 -2.01 -12.86 -0.18
N LEU A 2 -0.77 -12.39 -0.16
CA LEU A 2 -0.19 -11.59 -1.25
C LEU A 2 0.21 -12.47 -2.43
N GLU A 3 0.15 -11.91 -3.65
CA GLU A 3 0.56 -12.56 -4.90
C GLU A 3 1.76 -11.84 -5.51
N PRO A 4 2.87 -12.51 -5.80
CA PRO A 4 4.09 -11.87 -6.28
C PRO A 4 3.98 -11.31 -7.70
N ASP A 5 3.14 -11.91 -8.55
CA ASP A 5 2.98 -11.48 -9.94
C ASP A 5 1.90 -10.41 -10.16
N LEU A 6 1.23 -10.01 -9.09
CA LEU A 6 0.12 -9.07 -9.12
C LEU A 6 0.40 -7.80 -8.30
N ILE A 7 -0.27 -6.72 -8.65
CA ILE A 7 -0.38 -5.55 -7.77
C ILE A 7 -1.39 -5.88 -6.68
N ASN A 8 -0.95 -6.02 -5.44
CA ASN A 8 -1.82 -6.24 -4.30
C ASN A 8 -2.43 -4.90 -3.85
N SER A 9 -3.63 -4.63 -4.31
CA SER A 9 -4.35 -3.38 -4.05
C SER A 9 -5.13 -3.48 -2.75
N VAL A 10 -4.69 -2.75 -1.74
CA VAL A 10 -5.30 -2.69 -0.40
C VAL A 10 -6.23 -1.49 -0.32
N PHE A 11 -7.53 -1.74 -0.23
CA PHE A 11 -8.58 -0.72 -0.15
C PHE A 11 -9.04 -0.55 1.28
N TYR A 12 -9.09 0.69 1.76
CA TYR A 12 -9.50 1.03 3.10
C TYR A 12 -10.34 2.31 3.13
N SER A 13 -11.28 2.38 4.04
CA SER A 13 -12.03 3.60 4.38
C SER A 13 -11.51 4.26 5.64
N ASP A 14 -10.88 3.49 6.52
CA ASP A 14 -10.29 3.92 7.78
C ASP A 14 -8.76 3.76 7.74
N PRO A 15 -8.00 4.88 7.87
CA PRO A 15 -6.53 4.84 7.92
C PRO A 15 -5.94 3.98 9.04
N PHE A 16 -6.67 3.84 10.15
CA PHE A 16 -6.25 3.02 11.28
C PHE A 16 -6.22 1.53 10.93
N LEU A 17 -7.25 1.03 10.23
CA LEU A 17 -7.27 -0.35 9.72
C LEU A 17 -6.09 -0.62 8.78
N LYS A 18 -5.80 0.34 7.90
CA LYS A 18 -4.65 0.25 6.99
C LYS A 18 -3.34 0.11 7.78
N ALA A 19 -3.12 1.00 8.73
CA ALA A 19 -1.89 1.00 9.53
C ALA A 19 -1.72 -0.31 10.31
N GLY A 20 -2.79 -0.80 10.95
CA GLY A 20 -2.80 -2.08 11.65
C GLY A 20 -2.51 -3.26 10.73
N PHE A 21 -3.14 -3.31 9.56
CA PHE A 21 -2.91 -4.35 8.56
C PHE A 21 -1.46 -4.36 8.06
N ILE A 22 -0.91 -3.19 7.67
CA ILE A 22 0.44 -3.11 7.13
C ILE A 22 1.47 -3.39 8.22
N SER A 23 1.27 -2.89 9.44
CA SER A 23 2.15 -3.18 10.57
C SER A 23 2.22 -4.69 10.85
N LYS A 24 1.08 -5.37 10.84
CA LYS A 24 1.03 -6.83 10.98
C LYS A 24 1.73 -7.55 9.82
N LEU A 25 1.54 -7.08 8.59
CA LEU A 25 2.23 -7.62 7.41
C LEU A 25 3.76 -7.50 7.54
N VAL A 26 4.25 -6.36 8.03
CA VAL A 26 5.67 -6.10 8.26
C VAL A 26 6.24 -7.01 9.34
N GLN A 27 5.52 -7.21 10.43
CA GLN A 27 5.95 -8.10 11.53
C GLN A 27 5.98 -9.57 11.13
N ASP A 28 5.06 -10.00 10.27
CA ASP A 28 4.94 -11.41 9.87
C ASP A 28 5.91 -11.82 8.75
N THR A 29 6.70 -10.89 8.22
CA THR A 29 7.61 -11.17 7.12
C THR A 29 9.08 -11.07 7.53
N GLU A 30 9.90 -11.99 7.03
CA GLU A 30 11.37 -11.90 7.11
C GLU A 30 11.95 -11.12 5.92
N LEU A 31 11.15 -10.83 4.89
CA LEU A 31 11.59 -10.10 3.72
C LEU A 31 11.87 -8.63 4.07
N GLN A 32 12.83 -8.03 3.37
CA GLN A 32 13.02 -6.59 3.43
C GLN A 32 11.78 -5.88 2.89
N VAL A 33 11.29 -4.90 3.64
CA VAL A 33 10.17 -4.04 3.26
C VAL A 33 10.69 -2.67 2.85
N LEU A 34 10.44 -2.29 1.61
CA LEU A 34 10.73 -0.96 1.06
C LEU A 34 9.44 -0.14 1.13
N TYR A 35 9.33 0.69 2.16
CA TYR A 35 8.08 1.37 2.50
C TYR A 35 8.09 2.82 2.04
N LEU A 36 7.26 3.15 1.04
CA LEU A 36 7.05 4.51 0.54
C LEU A 36 5.87 5.15 1.29
N ASP A 37 6.18 5.88 2.37
CA ASP A 37 5.20 6.57 3.23
C ASP A 37 4.89 7.97 2.70
N LEU A 38 3.82 8.07 1.94
CA LEU A 38 3.39 9.29 1.25
C LEU A 38 2.39 10.11 2.10
N ASP A 39 1.70 9.45 3.02
CA ASP A 39 0.72 10.08 3.91
C ASP A 39 1.31 10.42 5.28
N LEU A 40 2.56 10.01 5.55
CA LEU A 40 3.30 10.19 6.82
C LEU A 40 2.58 9.58 8.05
N LEU A 41 1.65 8.67 7.81
CA LEU A 41 0.85 8.07 8.87
C LEU A 41 1.64 6.95 9.57
N TYR A 42 2.28 6.07 8.80
CA TYR A 42 3.06 4.97 9.35
C TYR A 42 4.26 5.49 10.16
N SER A 43 5.00 6.45 9.61
CA SER A 43 6.09 7.11 10.31
C SER A 43 5.62 7.88 11.55
N GLY A 44 4.44 8.50 11.50
CA GLY A 44 3.83 9.16 12.65
C GLY A 44 3.57 8.19 13.80
N TYR A 45 3.10 6.98 13.52
CA TYR A 45 2.90 5.94 14.54
C TYR A 45 4.20 5.40 15.10
N ILE A 46 5.27 5.33 14.30
CA ILE A 46 6.61 4.96 14.79
C ILE A 46 7.14 6.06 15.73
N VAL A 47 7.06 7.32 15.33
CA VAL A 47 7.54 8.46 16.15
C VAL A 47 6.76 8.58 17.46
N SER A 48 5.47 8.27 17.46
CA SER A 48 4.64 8.25 18.68
C SER A 48 4.80 6.96 19.52
N GLU A 49 5.73 6.08 19.13
CA GLU A 49 5.96 4.78 19.78
C GLU A 49 4.73 3.86 19.82
N THR A 50 3.73 4.15 18.99
CA THR A 50 2.51 3.33 18.87
C THR A 50 2.76 2.04 18.09
N ILE A 51 3.69 2.07 17.12
CA ILE A 51 4.17 0.92 16.37
C ILE A 51 5.67 0.79 16.58
N PRO A 52 6.19 -0.43 16.86
CA PRO A 52 7.63 -0.63 16.94
C PRO A 52 8.29 -0.42 15.56
N ILE A 53 9.53 0.03 15.58
CA ILE A 53 10.36 0.07 14.39
C ILE A 53 10.89 -1.35 14.10
N GLU A 54 10.58 -1.87 12.93
CA GLU A 54 11.06 -3.19 12.53
C GLU A 54 12.36 -3.08 11.73
N ASN A 55 13.34 -3.93 12.04
CA ASN A 55 14.69 -3.88 11.45
C ASN A 55 14.70 -4.19 9.94
N ASN A 56 13.69 -4.87 9.44
CA ASN A 56 13.54 -5.22 8.03
C ASN A 56 12.86 -4.11 7.20
N VAL A 57 12.56 -2.95 7.78
CA VAL A 57 11.91 -1.83 7.07
C VAL A 57 12.92 -0.76 6.67
N THR A 58 12.91 -0.40 5.38
CA THR A 58 13.52 0.84 4.89
C THR A 58 12.40 1.82 4.55
N LEU A 59 12.31 2.90 5.32
CA LEU A 59 11.26 3.91 5.19
C LEU A 59 11.70 5.04 4.24
N PHE A 60 10.86 5.36 3.27
CA PHE A 60 11.03 6.46 2.33
C PHE A 60 9.90 7.48 2.51
N GLN A 61 10.24 8.71 2.83
CA GLN A 61 9.30 9.83 3.03
C GLN A 61 9.56 10.91 1.96
N PRO A 62 9.01 10.77 0.76
CA PRO A 62 9.30 11.69 -0.33
C PRO A 62 8.56 13.02 -0.19
N THR A 63 9.22 14.06 -0.68
CA THR A 63 8.60 15.32 -1.08
C THR A 63 8.40 15.35 -2.60
N SER A 64 7.75 16.39 -3.13
CA SER A 64 7.63 16.59 -4.58
C SER A 64 8.97 16.63 -5.32
N GLU A 65 10.06 17.02 -4.63
CA GLU A 65 11.40 17.17 -5.17
C GLU A 65 12.20 15.86 -5.10
N THR A 66 11.99 15.08 -4.04
CA THR A 66 12.78 13.86 -3.76
C THR A 66 12.14 12.58 -4.26
N LEU A 67 10.86 12.62 -4.66
CA LEU A 67 10.08 11.45 -5.07
C LEU A 67 10.81 10.57 -6.10
N TYR A 68 11.27 11.16 -7.20
CA TYR A 68 11.90 10.38 -8.27
C TYR A 68 13.23 9.76 -7.84
N LYS A 69 13.99 10.44 -6.99
CA LYS A 69 15.23 9.90 -6.41
C LYS A 69 14.92 8.67 -5.55
N MET A 70 13.90 8.77 -4.69
CA MET A 70 13.49 7.66 -3.82
C MET A 70 12.89 6.49 -4.59
N ILE A 71 12.08 6.75 -5.63
CA ILE A 71 11.59 5.68 -6.52
C ILE A 71 12.76 4.95 -7.20
N LYS A 72 13.76 5.69 -7.69
CA LYS A 72 14.96 5.07 -8.28
C LYS A 72 15.70 4.19 -7.26
N GLU A 73 15.83 4.64 -6.03
CA GLU A 73 16.48 3.87 -4.95
C GLU A 73 15.69 2.59 -4.64
N ILE A 74 14.35 2.69 -4.54
CA ILE A 74 13.48 1.52 -4.35
C ILE A 74 13.66 0.52 -5.51
N LEU A 75 13.67 0.98 -6.76
CA LEU A 75 13.87 0.11 -7.92
C LEU A 75 15.22 -0.62 -7.86
N VAL A 76 16.29 0.09 -7.49
CA VAL A 76 17.63 -0.52 -7.32
C VAL A 76 17.60 -1.57 -6.20
N LYS A 77 17.10 -1.23 -5.01
CA LYS A 77 17.04 -2.18 -3.89
C LYS A 77 16.17 -3.40 -4.23
N ALA A 78 14.99 -3.18 -4.82
CA ALA A 78 14.09 -4.26 -5.24
C ALA A 78 14.65 -5.15 -6.36
N SER A 79 15.66 -4.68 -7.12
CA SER A 79 16.32 -5.49 -8.15
C SER A 79 17.36 -6.48 -7.61
N LEU A 80 17.80 -6.30 -6.36
CA LEU A 80 18.91 -7.07 -5.78
C LEU A 80 18.45 -8.32 -5.04
N SER A 81 17.24 -8.33 -4.51
CA SER A 81 16.69 -9.46 -3.73
C SER A 81 15.18 -9.42 -3.72
N GLN A 82 14.56 -10.52 -3.26
CA GLN A 82 13.13 -10.57 -3.02
C GLN A 82 12.75 -9.62 -1.88
N THR A 83 11.76 -8.75 -2.11
CA THR A 83 11.33 -7.70 -1.18
C THR A 83 9.81 -7.56 -1.15
N ILE A 84 9.29 -6.80 -0.19
CA ILE A 84 7.94 -6.25 -0.25
C ILE A 84 8.06 -4.74 -0.49
N VAL A 85 7.52 -4.25 -1.59
CA VAL A 85 7.43 -2.81 -1.87
C VAL A 85 6.04 -2.34 -1.48
N VAL A 86 5.96 -1.38 -0.56
CA VAL A 86 4.70 -0.78 -0.10
C VAL A 86 4.59 0.65 -0.60
N VAL A 87 3.51 0.97 -1.30
CA VAL A 87 3.13 2.34 -1.69
C VAL A 87 1.97 2.79 -0.81
N ASP A 88 2.25 3.60 0.17
CA ASP A 88 1.28 4.09 1.16
C ASP A 88 1.17 5.62 1.15
N SER A 89 0.25 6.16 0.40
CA SER A 89 -0.82 5.55 -0.37
C SER A 89 -0.83 6.06 -1.81
N LEU A 90 -1.65 5.43 -2.66
CA LEU A 90 -1.90 5.93 -4.02
C LEU A 90 -2.47 7.35 -4.01
N ASN A 91 -3.31 7.67 -3.03
CA ASN A 91 -3.85 9.01 -2.81
C ASN A 91 -2.74 10.01 -2.50
N GLY A 92 -1.79 9.65 -1.62
CA GLY A 92 -0.61 10.44 -1.29
C GLY A 92 0.26 10.68 -2.52
N LEU A 93 0.45 9.67 -3.38
CA LEU A 93 1.20 9.80 -4.62
C LEU A 93 0.54 10.80 -5.59
N PHE A 94 -0.78 10.76 -5.72
CA PHE A 94 -1.53 11.78 -6.48
C PHE A 94 -1.36 13.17 -5.89
N ASN A 95 -1.38 13.31 -4.56
CA ASN A 95 -1.24 14.59 -3.86
C ASN A 95 0.14 15.22 -4.07
N ILE A 96 1.21 14.44 -3.94
CA ILE A 96 2.59 14.92 -4.19
C ILE A 96 2.77 15.40 -5.63
N LEU A 97 2.11 14.75 -6.59
CA LEU A 97 2.23 15.03 -8.01
C LEU A 97 1.17 16.02 -8.54
N ASN A 98 0.29 16.55 -7.71
CA ASN A 98 -0.91 17.31 -8.13
C ASN A 98 -0.63 18.54 -9.01
N ARG A 99 0.56 19.14 -8.88
CA ARG A 99 0.99 20.31 -9.66
C ARG A 99 1.53 19.97 -11.06
N LYS A 100 1.68 18.67 -11.38
CA LYS A 100 2.26 18.24 -12.67
C LYS A 100 1.18 17.99 -13.72
N LYS A 101 1.51 18.29 -14.97
CA LYS A 101 0.65 17.90 -16.10
C LYS A 101 0.60 16.36 -16.19
N ASN A 102 -0.54 15.82 -16.56
CA ASN A 102 -0.72 14.38 -16.76
C ASN A 102 -0.43 13.49 -15.53
N VAL A 103 -0.79 13.96 -14.32
CA VAL A 103 -0.57 13.26 -13.06
C VAL A 103 -0.94 11.76 -13.13
N GLY A 104 -2.11 11.45 -13.70
CA GLY A 104 -2.56 10.06 -13.81
C GLY A 104 -1.60 9.17 -14.62
N LYS A 105 -1.05 9.68 -15.75
CA LYS A 105 -0.05 8.96 -16.55
C LYS A 105 1.24 8.74 -15.75
N THR A 106 1.70 9.76 -15.04
CA THR A 106 2.92 9.68 -14.21
C THR A 106 2.76 8.66 -13.09
N VAL A 107 1.62 8.69 -12.37
CA VAL A 107 1.31 7.71 -11.33
C VAL A 107 1.30 6.30 -11.91
N MET A 108 0.60 6.08 -13.02
CA MET A 108 0.57 4.77 -13.68
C MET A 108 1.96 4.31 -14.12
N SER A 109 2.80 5.19 -14.66
CA SER A 109 4.18 4.85 -15.04
C SER A 109 5.02 4.42 -13.84
N ILE A 110 4.91 5.10 -12.70
CA ILE A 110 5.58 4.71 -11.46
C ILE A 110 5.11 3.32 -11.00
N LEU A 111 3.80 3.09 -10.94
CA LEU A 111 3.25 1.79 -10.53
C LEU A 111 3.69 0.66 -11.49
N MET A 112 3.70 0.91 -12.79
CA MET A 112 4.14 -0.08 -13.78
C MET A 112 5.62 -0.42 -13.65
N LEU A 113 6.49 0.57 -13.37
CA LEU A 113 7.91 0.32 -13.11
C LEU A 113 8.10 -0.52 -11.84
N LEU A 114 7.42 -0.18 -10.75
CA LEU A 114 7.45 -0.96 -9.51
C LEU A 114 6.91 -2.39 -9.73
N ALA A 115 5.79 -2.53 -10.43
CA ALA A 115 5.21 -3.83 -10.73
C ALA A 115 6.14 -4.68 -11.63
N SER A 116 6.82 -4.06 -12.58
CA SER A 116 7.77 -4.77 -13.46
C SER A 116 8.94 -5.33 -12.67
N ILE A 117 9.57 -4.52 -11.81
CA ILE A 117 10.72 -4.98 -11.03
C ILE A 117 10.33 -6.03 -9.99
N THR A 118 9.22 -5.85 -9.28
CA THR A 118 8.75 -6.82 -8.29
C THR A 118 8.40 -8.16 -8.94
N LYS A 119 7.81 -8.16 -10.13
CA LYS A 119 7.55 -9.38 -10.89
C LYS A 119 8.84 -10.10 -11.28
N MET A 120 9.86 -9.37 -11.77
CA MET A 120 11.15 -9.96 -12.16
C MET A 120 11.87 -10.65 -11.00
N THR A 121 11.76 -10.12 -9.79
CA THR A 121 12.44 -10.62 -8.58
C THR A 121 11.55 -11.51 -7.71
N LYS A 122 10.33 -11.84 -8.17
CA LYS A 122 9.29 -12.55 -7.38
C LYS A 122 8.99 -11.85 -6.05
N SER A 123 9.18 -10.55 -6.01
CA SER A 123 8.85 -9.65 -4.91
C SER A 123 7.35 -9.33 -4.89
N TYR A 124 6.90 -8.67 -3.84
CA TYR A 124 5.49 -8.27 -3.70
C TYR A 124 5.35 -6.75 -3.82
N LEU A 125 4.36 -6.31 -4.60
CA LEU A 125 3.95 -4.91 -4.64
C LEU A 125 2.61 -4.75 -3.93
N VAL A 126 2.58 -3.94 -2.87
CA VAL A 126 1.38 -3.57 -2.10
C VAL A 126 1.09 -2.11 -2.35
N VAL A 127 -0.11 -1.79 -2.80
CA VAL A 127 -0.56 -0.41 -3.06
C VAL A 127 -1.80 -0.12 -2.23
N ALA A 128 -1.66 0.71 -1.21
CA ALA A 128 -2.77 1.14 -0.37
C ALA A 128 -3.55 2.29 -1.02
N SER A 129 -4.88 2.25 -0.95
CA SER A 129 -5.75 3.27 -1.52
C SER A 129 -6.93 3.56 -0.61
N MET A 130 -7.08 4.82 -0.21
CA MET A 130 -8.27 5.24 0.52
C MET A 130 -9.46 5.32 -0.44
N VAL A 131 -10.52 4.60 -0.13
CA VAL A 131 -11.71 4.50 -0.96
C VAL A 131 -12.97 4.86 -0.18
N ARG A 132 -14.02 5.21 -0.91
CA ARG A 132 -15.38 5.31 -0.38
C ARG A 132 -16.35 4.66 -1.35
N TYR A 133 -17.40 4.08 -0.82
CA TYR A 133 -18.47 3.52 -1.64
C TYR A 133 -19.49 4.60 -1.98
N LYS A 134 -19.82 4.74 -3.25
CA LYS A 134 -20.99 5.51 -3.74
C LYS A 134 -21.97 4.59 -4.41
N LYS A 135 -23.26 4.69 -4.06
CA LYS A 135 -24.31 3.77 -4.51
C LYS A 135 -24.38 3.62 -6.03
N GLU A 136 -24.15 4.72 -6.79
CA GLU A 136 -24.25 4.72 -8.25
C GLU A 136 -22.92 4.48 -8.97
N GLU A 137 -21.79 4.75 -8.30
CA GLU A 137 -20.45 4.71 -8.90
C GLU A 137 -19.60 3.53 -8.39
N GLY A 138 -20.05 2.85 -7.32
CA GLY A 138 -19.27 1.83 -6.62
C GLY A 138 -18.12 2.41 -5.81
N TRP A 139 -17.01 1.68 -5.71
CA TRP A 139 -15.81 2.12 -5.01
C TRP A 139 -15.03 3.18 -5.79
N ILE A 140 -14.82 4.32 -5.19
CA ILE A 140 -14.03 5.44 -5.76
C ILE A 140 -12.94 5.87 -4.79
N MET A 141 -11.83 6.36 -5.32
CA MET A 141 -10.74 6.91 -4.51
C MET A 141 -11.18 8.18 -3.77
N SER A 142 -10.98 8.22 -2.47
CA SER A 142 -11.24 9.40 -1.62
C SER A 142 -9.91 10.15 -1.36
N PRO A 143 -9.89 11.49 -1.40
CA PRO A 143 -10.97 12.42 -1.74
C PRO A 143 -11.07 12.74 -3.24
N THR A 144 -10.19 12.20 -4.08
CA THR A 144 -10.04 12.62 -5.49
C THR A 144 -11.28 12.32 -6.35
N GLY A 145 -12.15 11.42 -5.92
CA GLY A 145 -13.30 10.97 -6.67
C GLY A 145 -12.99 10.21 -7.96
N LYS A 146 -11.72 9.92 -8.24
CA LYS A 146 -11.31 9.17 -9.43
C LYS A 146 -11.70 7.72 -9.31
N ARG A 147 -12.19 7.14 -10.40
CA ARG A 147 -12.42 5.69 -10.46
C ARG A 147 -11.08 4.95 -10.37
N LEU A 148 -11.07 3.88 -9.59
CA LEU A 148 -9.96 2.96 -9.58
C LEU A 148 -9.92 2.24 -10.93
N VAL A 149 -8.80 2.34 -11.64
CA VAL A 149 -8.61 1.56 -12.86
C VAL A 149 -8.33 0.12 -12.42
N GLU A 150 -9.30 -0.74 -12.64
CA GLU A 150 -9.15 -2.16 -12.42
C GLU A 150 -8.31 -2.75 -13.55
N THR A 151 -7.17 -3.33 -13.19
CA THR A 151 -6.35 -4.10 -14.14
C THR A 151 -6.54 -5.58 -13.88
N LYS A 152 -6.48 -6.40 -14.93
CA LYS A 152 -6.51 -7.88 -14.81
C LYS A 152 -5.36 -8.42 -13.95
N ASN A 153 -4.31 -7.62 -13.77
CA ASN A 153 -3.09 -7.97 -13.03
C ASN A 153 -3.09 -7.40 -11.60
N SER A 154 -4.26 -7.22 -10.99
CA SER A 154 -4.37 -6.75 -9.61
C SER A 154 -5.21 -7.67 -8.76
N LYS A 155 -4.72 -7.97 -7.54
CA LYS A 155 -5.46 -8.62 -6.48
C LYS A 155 -6.06 -7.57 -5.57
N LYS A 156 -7.35 -7.64 -5.29
CA LYS A 156 -8.05 -6.69 -4.43
C LYS A 156 -8.17 -7.24 -3.02
N ILE A 157 -7.80 -6.43 -2.04
CA ILE A 157 -7.94 -6.71 -0.62
C ILE A 157 -8.68 -5.52 0.00
N LEU A 158 -9.90 -5.74 0.45
CA LEU A 158 -10.70 -4.72 1.13
C LEU A 158 -10.56 -4.90 2.64
N LEU A 159 -10.23 -3.83 3.35
CA LEU A 159 -10.15 -3.80 4.81
C LEU A 159 -11.46 -3.26 5.40
N GLU A 160 -12.04 -4.02 6.30
CA GLU A 160 -13.30 -3.68 6.98
C GLU A 160 -13.15 -3.90 8.50
N HIS A 161 -13.90 -3.14 9.28
CA HIS A 161 -14.04 -3.41 10.70
C HIS A 161 -14.82 -4.71 10.94
N GLY A 162 -14.23 -5.61 11.70
CA GLY A 162 -14.90 -6.80 12.22
C GLY A 162 -15.09 -6.73 13.72
N LYS A 163 -15.95 -7.59 14.26
CA LYS A 163 -16.19 -7.69 15.73
C LYS A 163 -14.91 -8.10 16.50
N GLU A 164 -14.05 -8.88 15.85
CA GLU A 164 -12.86 -9.47 16.49
C GLU A 164 -11.54 -8.89 15.96
N GLY A 165 -11.59 -7.91 15.06
CA GLY A 165 -10.40 -7.31 14.46
C GLY A 165 -10.61 -6.81 13.04
N ILE A 166 -9.56 -6.85 12.22
CA ILE A 166 -9.62 -6.43 10.82
C ILE A 166 -10.09 -7.60 9.94
N VAL A 167 -11.16 -7.39 9.20
CA VAL A 167 -11.64 -8.32 8.18
C VAL A 167 -11.01 -7.96 6.83
N LEU A 168 -10.35 -8.93 6.23
CA LEU A 168 -9.80 -8.85 4.89
C LEU A 168 -10.76 -9.56 3.93
N SER A 169 -11.42 -8.81 3.08
CA SER A 169 -12.31 -9.36 2.04
C SER A 169 -11.57 -9.37 0.69
N MET A 170 -11.47 -10.54 0.08
CA MET A 170 -10.87 -10.74 -1.24
C MET A 170 -11.97 -11.15 -2.23
N PRO A 171 -12.60 -10.18 -2.93
CA PRO A 171 -13.77 -10.44 -3.76
C PRO A 171 -13.53 -11.45 -4.89
N SER A 172 -12.31 -11.48 -5.45
CA SER A 172 -11.91 -12.43 -6.50
C SER A 172 -11.93 -13.89 -6.04
N ASP A 173 -11.59 -14.12 -4.78
CA ASP A 173 -11.39 -15.46 -4.24
C ASP A 173 -12.58 -15.93 -3.38
N SER A 174 -13.60 -15.08 -3.21
CA SER A 174 -14.71 -15.27 -2.27
C SER A 174 -14.22 -15.61 -0.84
N CYS A 175 -13.03 -15.14 -0.50
CA CYS A 175 -12.33 -15.45 0.74
C CYS A 175 -12.40 -14.27 1.71
N LYS A 176 -12.64 -14.57 2.98
CA LYS A 176 -12.53 -13.61 4.08
C LYS A 176 -11.55 -14.16 5.10
N LEU A 177 -10.60 -13.32 5.50
CA LEU A 177 -9.67 -13.59 6.60
C LEU A 177 -9.90 -12.57 7.72
N VAL A 178 -9.67 -12.96 8.96
CA VAL A 178 -9.75 -12.06 10.11
C VAL A 178 -8.38 -11.98 10.76
N ILE A 179 -7.87 -10.76 10.93
CA ILE A 179 -6.71 -10.50 11.79
C ILE A 179 -7.28 -10.09 13.16
N PRO A 180 -7.15 -10.94 14.18
CA PRO A 180 -7.66 -10.63 15.51
C PRO A 180 -7.02 -9.36 16.09
N SER A 181 -7.80 -8.53 16.80
CA SER A 181 -7.34 -7.28 17.41
C SER A 181 -6.08 -7.45 18.25
N ARG A 182 -5.99 -8.54 19.03
CA ARG A 182 -4.80 -8.88 19.85
C ARG A 182 -3.49 -9.05 19.07
N LEU A 183 -3.56 -9.23 17.75
CA LEU A 183 -2.40 -9.37 16.86
C LEU A 183 -2.07 -8.08 16.11
N ILE A 184 -2.82 -7.01 16.37
CA ILE A 184 -2.64 -5.72 15.69
C ILE A 184 -1.88 -4.80 16.65
N PRO A 185 -0.69 -4.28 16.27
CA PRO A 185 0.14 -3.46 17.15
C PRO A 185 -0.49 -2.15 17.61
N LEU A 186 -1.60 -1.75 16.99
CA LEU A 186 -2.28 -0.47 17.21
C LEU A 186 -3.48 -0.55 18.17
N VAL A 187 -3.76 -1.71 18.75
CA VAL A 187 -4.95 -1.95 19.58
C VAL A 187 -4.55 -2.30 21.01
#